data_069c0ba937c7012115d6ffa3309335ba
#
_entry.id   069c0ba937c7012115d6ffa3309335ba
#
_cell.length_a   1.000
_cell.length_b   1.000
_cell.length_c   1.000
_cell.angle_alpha   90.00
_cell.angle_beta   90.00
_cell.angle_gamma   90.00
#
_symmetry.space_group_name_H-M   'P 1'
#
loop_
_entity.id
_entity.type
_entity.pdbx_description
1 polymer ?
#
loop_
_entity_poly.entity_id
_entity_poly.type
_entity_poly.pdbx_seq_one_letter_code
_entity_poly.pdbx_strand_id
1 'polypeptide(L)'
;MSRLNPSRKAVDDQTVSVHSPLTNHQPLARAAAIITLACISAAEPRAGEAEWKLLNDQAVAHLQRGDFEQAGLFARQSLREAETTLGPEHRATEASLSTYSLALRLSGKPEEALPVAGRLVALRTKQYGPEDPATAIALHNSAEILIAQNRFAEAGQMQLRALAVFEKKLGAKHVNTATGLHNMGSILLKQDKYAEAEKYLRRALAAKEQALKPGHLSVAHTLDNLAAALDAQGRNIEADKYRRRAAGIRRKAG
;
A
#
# COMPACT_ATOMS: atom_id res chain seq x y z
N MET A 1 37.14 -26.48 6.20
CA MET A 1 37.15 -25.79 4.88
C MET A 1 35.72 -25.67 4.42
N SER A 2 35.07 -24.58 4.79
CA SER A 2 33.66 -24.29 4.43
C SER A 2 33.64 -23.01 3.59
N ARG A 3 33.15 -23.12 2.36
CA ARG A 3 33.12 -22.00 1.41
C ARG A 3 31.93 -21.10 1.73
N LEU A 4 32.19 -19.89 2.17
CA LEU A 4 31.22 -18.79 2.26
C LEU A 4 30.83 -18.33 0.83
N ASN A 5 29.57 -18.28 0.56
CA ASN A 5 29.00 -17.74 -0.67
C ASN A 5 28.73 -16.24 -0.46
N PRO A 6 29.40 -15.32 -1.16
CA PRO A 6 29.18 -13.89 -1.02
C PRO A 6 28.33 -13.38 -2.17
N SER A 7 27.01 -13.33 -2.04
CA SER A 7 26.17 -12.46 -2.88
C SER A 7 24.76 -12.27 -2.33
N ARG A 8 24.67 -11.51 -1.23
CA ARG A 8 23.45 -10.76 -0.92
C ARG A 8 23.82 -9.28 -0.94
N LYS A 9 23.79 -8.69 -2.15
CA LYS A 9 23.72 -7.23 -2.27
C LYS A 9 22.36 -6.79 -1.81
N ALA A 10 22.35 -5.87 -0.85
CA ALA A 10 21.17 -5.18 -0.37
C ALA A 10 20.40 -4.57 -1.56
N VAL A 11 19.13 -4.88 -1.65
CA VAL A 11 18.18 -4.21 -2.55
C VAL A 11 17.80 -2.92 -1.84
N ASP A 12 18.20 -1.79 -2.40
CA ASP A 12 17.73 -0.46 -1.96
C ASP A 12 16.22 -0.38 -2.16
N ASP A 13 15.51 -0.45 -1.05
CA ASP A 13 14.05 -0.46 -0.96
C ASP A 13 13.52 0.98 -0.98
N GLN A 14 13.33 1.53 -2.19
CA GLN A 14 12.59 2.80 -2.35
C GLN A 14 11.09 2.50 -2.46
N THR A 15 10.47 2.27 -1.31
CA THR A 15 9.02 2.12 -1.20
C THR A 15 8.34 3.48 -1.11
N VAL A 16 7.55 3.82 -2.12
CA VAL A 16 6.68 4.99 -2.11
C VAL A 16 5.27 4.56 -1.75
N SER A 17 4.75 5.03 -0.63
CA SER A 17 3.43 4.67 -0.09
C SER A 17 2.33 5.59 -0.62
N VAL A 18 1.26 5.01 -1.15
CA VAL A 18 0.05 5.73 -1.56
C VAL A 18 -0.94 5.76 -0.41
N HIS A 19 -1.27 6.96 0.04
CA HIS A 19 -2.27 7.18 1.08
C HIS A 19 -3.59 7.65 0.47
N SER A 20 -4.66 6.94 0.76
CA SER A 20 -6.02 7.40 0.47
C SER A 20 -6.61 8.07 1.70
N PRO A 21 -7.08 9.30 1.64
CA PRO A 21 -7.93 9.87 2.66
C PRO A 21 -9.39 9.48 2.41
N LEU A 22 -10.01 8.88 3.41
CA LEU A 22 -11.47 8.76 3.47
C LEU A 22 -12.03 10.11 3.91
N THR A 23 -12.23 11.05 3.01
CA THR A 23 -13.29 12.09 3.04
C THR A 23 -13.06 13.16 1.97
N ASN A 24 -14.13 13.46 1.22
CA ASN A 24 -14.46 14.65 0.41
C ASN A 24 -13.51 15.08 -0.74
N HIS A 25 -14.15 15.09 -1.89
CA HIS A 25 -13.88 15.78 -3.15
C HIS A 25 -12.83 16.90 -3.10
N GLN A 26 -11.62 16.58 -3.54
CA GLN A 26 -10.73 17.52 -4.23
C GLN A 26 -9.78 16.71 -5.14
N PRO A 27 -9.33 17.24 -6.30
CA PRO A 27 -8.50 16.51 -7.25
C PRO A 27 -7.11 16.30 -6.67
N LEU A 28 -6.86 15.08 -6.17
CA LEU A 28 -5.57 14.67 -5.66
C LEU A 28 -4.67 14.24 -6.83
N ALA A 29 -4.01 15.21 -7.41
CA ALA A 29 -2.82 14.95 -8.19
C ALA A 29 -1.69 14.49 -7.25
N ARG A 30 -1.15 13.29 -7.49
CA ARG A 30 0.05 12.67 -6.93
C ARG A 30 -0.18 11.62 -5.86
N ALA A 31 -0.76 10.48 -6.29
CA ALA A 31 -0.51 9.22 -5.62
C ALA A 31 0.79 8.61 -6.20
N ALA A 32 1.83 8.50 -5.37
CA ALA A 32 3.03 7.78 -5.76
C ALA A 32 2.78 6.28 -5.60
N ALA A 33 2.70 5.55 -6.71
CA ALA A 33 2.57 4.10 -6.73
C ALA A 33 3.93 3.46 -6.40
N ILE A 34 3.92 2.46 -5.52
CA ILE A 34 5.09 1.60 -5.33
C ILE A 34 5.21 0.70 -6.55
N ILE A 35 6.18 0.98 -7.37
CA ILE A 35 6.61 0.09 -8.42
C ILE A 35 7.97 -0.43 -8.04
N THR A 36 8.02 -1.70 -7.67
CA THR A 36 9.30 -2.40 -7.51
C THR A 36 9.92 -2.55 -8.89
N LEU A 37 10.80 -1.62 -9.27
CA LEU A 37 11.67 -1.81 -10.43
C LEU A 37 12.71 -2.85 -10.02
N ALA A 38 12.45 -4.13 -10.32
CA ALA A 38 13.47 -5.15 -10.25
C ALA A 38 14.49 -4.86 -11.37
N CYS A 39 15.74 -4.60 -10.99
CA CYS A 39 16.86 -4.51 -11.93
C CYS A 39 16.93 -5.79 -12.77
N ILE A 40 16.62 -5.67 -14.07
CA ILE A 40 16.73 -6.73 -15.04
C ILE A 40 18.20 -6.79 -15.47
N SER A 41 18.85 -7.90 -15.18
CA SER A 41 20.12 -8.30 -15.84
C SER A 41 19.91 -8.26 -17.36
N ALA A 42 20.85 -7.70 -18.12
CA ALA A 42 20.81 -7.52 -19.56
C ALA A 42 20.93 -8.87 -20.31
N ALA A 43 19.85 -9.65 -20.26
CA ALA A 43 19.59 -10.71 -21.23
C ALA A 43 18.59 -10.15 -22.25
N GLU A 44 18.74 -10.46 -23.51
CA GLU A 44 17.80 -10.04 -24.56
C GLU A 44 16.35 -10.37 -24.16
N PRO A 45 15.43 -9.41 -24.27
CA PRO A 45 14.04 -9.66 -23.85
C PRO A 45 13.45 -10.79 -24.72
N ARG A 46 12.86 -11.80 -24.06
CA ARG A 46 12.09 -12.83 -24.77
C ARG A 46 10.99 -12.17 -25.58
N ALA A 47 10.67 -12.72 -26.74
CA ALA A 47 9.50 -12.29 -27.49
C ALA A 47 8.28 -12.25 -26.55
N GLY A 48 7.59 -11.09 -26.48
CA GLY A 48 6.51 -10.82 -25.54
C GLY A 48 6.92 -10.04 -24.27
N GLU A 49 8.16 -10.11 -23.79
CA GLU A 49 8.60 -9.32 -22.62
C GLU A 49 8.66 -7.83 -22.96
N ALA A 50 9.03 -7.49 -24.19
CA ALA A 50 9.04 -6.09 -24.66
C ALA A 50 7.63 -5.50 -24.76
N GLU A 51 6.66 -6.25 -25.29
CA GLU A 51 5.27 -5.81 -25.41
C GLU A 51 4.63 -5.68 -24.01
N TRP A 52 4.80 -6.71 -23.16
CA TRP A 52 4.37 -6.62 -21.78
C TRP A 52 4.92 -5.38 -21.07
N LYS A 53 6.24 -5.12 -21.22
CA LYS A 53 6.89 -3.98 -20.58
C LYS A 53 6.29 -2.67 -21.05
N LEU A 54 6.08 -2.50 -22.36
CA LEU A 54 5.47 -1.30 -22.93
C LEU A 54 4.09 -1.04 -22.33
N LEU A 55 3.24 -2.07 -22.29
CA LEU A 55 1.88 -1.97 -21.73
C LEU A 55 1.88 -1.66 -20.23
N ASN A 56 2.78 -2.29 -19.47
CA ASN A 56 2.91 -2.05 -18.04
C ASN A 56 3.43 -0.63 -17.76
N ASP A 57 4.42 -0.15 -18.51
CA ASP A 57 4.96 1.22 -18.38
C ASP A 57 3.88 2.27 -18.71
N GLN A 58 3.02 2.03 -19.70
CA GLN A 58 1.85 2.87 -19.99
C GLN A 58 0.85 2.89 -18.84
N ALA A 59 0.51 1.72 -18.28
CA ALA A 59 -0.38 1.63 -17.13
C ALA A 59 0.15 2.44 -15.94
N VAL A 60 1.43 2.32 -15.66
CA VAL A 60 2.12 3.05 -14.60
C VAL A 60 2.12 4.57 -14.88
N ALA A 61 2.40 4.99 -16.10
CA ALA A 61 2.39 6.41 -16.47
C ALA A 61 1.00 7.03 -16.29
N HIS A 62 -0.06 6.31 -16.63
CA HIS A 62 -1.44 6.76 -16.39
C HIS A 62 -1.78 6.80 -14.89
N LEU A 63 -1.33 5.84 -14.07
CA LEU A 63 -1.47 5.91 -12.62
C LEU A 63 -0.84 7.17 -12.04
N GLN A 64 0.37 7.51 -12.50
CA GLN A 64 1.09 8.71 -12.03
C GLN A 64 0.39 10.03 -12.40
N ARG A 65 -0.34 10.04 -13.52
CA ARG A 65 -1.14 11.19 -13.99
C ARG A 65 -2.51 11.28 -13.33
N GLY A 66 -2.95 10.23 -12.61
CA GLY A 66 -4.29 10.14 -12.04
C GLY A 66 -5.36 9.63 -13.04
N ASP A 67 -4.96 9.15 -14.21
CA ASP A 67 -5.84 8.61 -15.26
C ASP A 67 -6.15 7.13 -14.98
N PHE A 68 -6.83 6.86 -13.87
CA PHE A 68 -6.98 5.50 -13.33
C PHE A 68 -7.75 4.54 -14.25
N GLU A 69 -8.70 5.05 -15.04
CA GLU A 69 -9.42 4.24 -16.02
C GLU A 69 -8.48 3.75 -17.13
N GLN A 70 -7.67 4.65 -17.71
CA GLN A 70 -6.70 4.27 -18.74
C GLN A 70 -5.62 3.34 -18.16
N ALA A 71 -5.18 3.63 -16.94
CA ALA A 71 -4.26 2.74 -16.22
C ALA A 71 -4.82 1.32 -16.11
N GLY A 72 -6.11 1.18 -15.78
CA GLY A 72 -6.80 -0.11 -15.69
C GLY A 72 -6.85 -0.86 -17.04
N LEU A 73 -7.09 -0.14 -18.14
CA LEU A 73 -7.11 -0.75 -19.48
C LEU A 73 -5.73 -1.30 -19.85
N PHE A 74 -4.67 -0.49 -19.73
CA PHE A 74 -3.31 -0.92 -20.04
C PHE A 74 -2.82 -2.01 -19.09
N ALA A 75 -3.11 -1.93 -17.80
CA ALA A 75 -2.74 -2.97 -16.84
C ALA A 75 -3.42 -4.31 -17.12
N ARG A 76 -4.68 -4.30 -17.55
CA ARG A 76 -5.40 -5.51 -18.00
C ARG A 76 -4.76 -6.14 -19.23
N GLN A 77 -4.37 -5.31 -20.22
CA GLN A 77 -3.67 -5.79 -21.42
C GLN A 77 -2.30 -6.36 -21.06
N SER A 78 -1.52 -5.64 -20.25
CA SER A 78 -0.23 -6.08 -19.72
C SER A 78 -0.34 -7.42 -18.97
N LEU A 79 -1.40 -7.60 -18.15
CA LEU A 79 -1.64 -8.86 -17.45
C LEU A 79 -1.90 -10.01 -18.42
N ARG A 80 -2.74 -9.79 -19.44
CA ARG A 80 -3.03 -10.80 -20.47
C ARG A 80 -1.76 -11.19 -21.22
N GLU A 81 -0.96 -10.19 -21.64
CA GLU A 81 0.30 -10.43 -22.35
C GLU A 81 1.27 -11.24 -21.47
N ALA A 82 1.45 -10.85 -20.22
CA ALA A 82 2.32 -11.57 -19.28
C ALA A 82 1.88 -13.03 -19.08
N GLU A 83 0.58 -13.28 -18.92
CA GLU A 83 0.05 -14.63 -18.70
C GLU A 83 0.22 -15.54 -19.92
N THR A 84 -0.01 -15.00 -21.11
CA THR A 84 0.02 -15.79 -22.37
C THR A 84 1.43 -16.06 -22.85
N THR A 85 2.35 -15.11 -22.71
CA THR A 85 3.70 -15.20 -23.29
C THR A 85 4.77 -15.62 -22.31
N LEU A 86 4.64 -15.22 -21.05
CA LEU A 86 5.65 -15.43 -20.02
C LEU A 86 5.20 -16.44 -18.95
N GLY A 87 3.89 -16.61 -18.81
CA GLY A 87 3.28 -17.57 -17.90
C GLY A 87 2.71 -16.97 -16.61
N PRO A 88 1.77 -17.69 -15.95
CA PRO A 88 0.99 -17.18 -14.83
C PRO A 88 1.82 -16.95 -13.55
N GLU A 89 2.98 -17.57 -13.44
CA GLU A 89 3.88 -17.44 -12.28
C GLU A 89 5.07 -16.53 -12.55
N HIS A 90 5.14 -15.92 -13.74
CA HIS A 90 6.24 -15.02 -14.08
C HIS A 90 6.14 -13.70 -13.31
N ARG A 91 7.29 -13.08 -12.99
CA ARG A 91 7.36 -11.76 -12.32
C ARG A 91 6.58 -10.66 -13.05
N ALA A 92 6.46 -10.75 -14.38
CA ALA A 92 5.67 -9.84 -15.19
C ALA A 92 4.18 -9.94 -14.83
N THR A 93 3.67 -11.16 -14.66
CA THR A 93 2.30 -11.42 -14.22
C THR A 93 2.05 -10.86 -12.81
N GLU A 94 3.01 -11.05 -11.89
CA GLU A 94 2.96 -10.46 -10.55
C GLU A 94 2.88 -8.92 -10.62
N ALA A 95 3.75 -8.28 -11.40
CA ALA A 95 3.78 -6.83 -11.58
C ALA A 95 2.46 -6.32 -12.18
N SER A 96 1.95 -6.97 -13.23
CA SER A 96 0.67 -6.61 -13.87
C SER A 96 -0.52 -6.78 -12.94
N LEU A 97 -0.58 -7.86 -12.13
CA LEU A 97 -1.62 -8.03 -11.11
C LEU A 97 -1.59 -6.90 -10.09
N SER A 98 -0.40 -6.50 -9.64
CA SER A 98 -0.23 -5.38 -8.70
C SER A 98 -0.72 -4.06 -9.30
N THR A 99 -0.29 -3.73 -10.53
CA THR A 99 -0.68 -2.50 -11.23
C THR A 99 -2.19 -2.48 -11.51
N TYR A 100 -2.75 -3.62 -11.95
CA TYR A 100 -4.16 -3.72 -12.31
C TYR A 100 -5.07 -3.61 -11.08
N SER A 101 -4.76 -4.31 -9.97
CA SER A 101 -5.54 -4.20 -8.74
C SER A 101 -5.52 -2.78 -8.17
N LEU A 102 -4.38 -2.09 -8.24
CA LEU A 102 -4.24 -0.70 -7.83
C LEU A 102 -5.08 0.24 -8.71
N ALA A 103 -5.01 0.09 -10.03
CA ALA A 103 -5.77 0.90 -10.97
C ALA A 103 -7.28 0.75 -10.75
N LEU A 104 -7.77 -0.47 -10.60
CA LEU A 104 -9.18 -0.76 -10.31
C LEU A 104 -9.63 -0.13 -8.99
N ARG A 105 -8.83 -0.24 -7.94
CA ARG A 105 -9.15 0.39 -6.65
C ARG A 105 -9.23 1.91 -6.77
N LEU A 106 -8.28 2.54 -7.45
CA LEU A 106 -8.23 4.00 -7.60
C LEU A 106 -9.30 4.55 -8.55
N SER A 107 -9.76 3.75 -9.52
CA SER A 107 -10.90 4.09 -10.38
C SER A 107 -12.28 3.83 -9.72
N GLY A 108 -12.30 3.46 -8.44
CA GLY A 108 -13.55 3.24 -7.70
C GLY A 108 -14.27 1.93 -8.05
N LYS A 109 -13.52 0.90 -8.49
CA LYS A 109 -14.04 -0.45 -8.84
C LYS A 109 -13.52 -1.52 -7.87
N PRO A 110 -13.78 -1.39 -6.55
CA PRO A 110 -13.21 -2.32 -5.56
C PRO A 110 -13.74 -3.75 -5.69
N GLU A 111 -14.92 -3.96 -6.26
CA GLU A 111 -15.49 -5.28 -6.53
C GLU A 111 -14.66 -6.04 -7.57
N GLU A 112 -14.19 -5.35 -8.62
CA GLU A 112 -13.31 -5.93 -9.63
C GLU A 112 -11.86 -6.06 -9.12
N ALA A 113 -11.42 -5.15 -8.26
CA ALA A 113 -10.06 -5.12 -7.71
C ALA A 113 -9.79 -6.31 -6.79
N LEU A 114 -10.76 -6.72 -5.96
CA LEU A 114 -10.55 -7.73 -4.91
C LEU A 114 -10.13 -9.11 -5.46
N PRO A 115 -10.77 -9.68 -6.49
CA PRO A 115 -10.31 -10.95 -7.06
C PRO A 115 -8.91 -10.86 -7.68
N VAL A 116 -8.56 -9.74 -8.31
CA VAL A 116 -7.22 -9.51 -8.86
C VAL A 116 -6.16 -9.45 -7.75
N ALA A 117 -6.45 -8.73 -6.67
CA ALA A 117 -5.59 -8.66 -5.49
C ALA A 117 -5.45 -10.03 -4.80
N GLY A 118 -6.53 -10.82 -4.75
CA GLY A 118 -6.51 -12.18 -4.22
C GLY A 118 -5.56 -13.11 -5.01
N ARG A 119 -5.55 -13.00 -6.33
CA ARG A 119 -4.59 -13.71 -7.19
C ARG A 119 -3.15 -13.29 -6.90
N LEU A 120 -2.89 -11.99 -6.70
CA LEU A 120 -1.56 -11.49 -6.33
C LEU A 120 -1.11 -12.04 -4.98
N VAL A 121 -1.99 -12.06 -3.97
CA VAL A 121 -1.69 -12.64 -2.65
C VAL A 121 -1.33 -14.12 -2.79
N ALA A 122 -2.11 -14.89 -3.55
CA ALA A 122 -1.86 -16.31 -3.77
C ALA A 122 -0.52 -16.55 -4.48
N LEU A 123 -0.23 -15.77 -5.53
CA LEU A 123 1.02 -15.85 -6.29
C LEU A 123 2.23 -15.56 -5.40
N ARG A 124 2.21 -14.44 -4.65
CA ARG A 124 3.30 -14.07 -3.73
C ARG A 124 3.46 -15.05 -2.59
N THR A 125 2.36 -15.57 -2.05
CA THR A 125 2.42 -16.61 -1.02
C THR A 125 3.10 -17.89 -1.54
N LYS A 126 2.81 -18.28 -2.79
CA LYS A 126 3.45 -19.43 -3.43
C LYS A 126 4.94 -19.20 -3.69
N GLN A 127 5.33 -18.02 -4.16
CA GLN A 127 6.71 -17.72 -4.59
C GLN A 127 7.63 -17.38 -3.43
N TYR A 128 7.16 -16.59 -2.48
CA TYR A 128 7.98 -16.00 -1.41
C TYR A 128 7.63 -16.50 -0.01
N GLY A 129 6.45 -17.13 0.13
CA GLY A 129 5.92 -17.59 1.41
C GLY A 129 5.03 -16.56 2.12
N PRO A 130 4.27 -17.02 3.14
CA PRO A 130 3.29 -16.18 3.85
C PRO A 130 3.92 -15.11 4.75
N GLU A 131 5.17 -15.28 5.16
CA GLU A 131 5.91 -14.34 6.03
C GLU A 131 6.87 -13.42 5.26
N ASP A 132 6.75 -13.35 3.94
CA ASP A 132 7.56 -12.44 3.13
C ASP A 132 6.93 -11.05 3.07
N PRO A 133 7.74 -9.96 3.13
CA PRO A 133 7.24 -8.59 3.01
C PRO A 133 6.44 -8.32 1.73
N ALA A 134 6.79 -8.95 0.60
CA ALA A 134 6.03 -8.79 -0.64
C ALA A 134 4.61 -9.36 -0.51
N THR A 135 4.45 -10.51 0.16
CA THR A 135 3.13 -11.09 0.48
C THR A 135 2.36 -10.18 1.44
N ALA A 136 3.04 -9.64 2.45
CA ALA A 136 2.42 -8.70 3.39
C ALA A 136 1.94 -7.41 2.73
N ILE A 137 2.68 -6.86 1.74
CA ILE A 137 2.23 -5.72 0.94
C ILE A 137 0.97 -6.07 0.15
N ALA A 138 0.88 -7.27 -0.44
CA ALA A 138 -0.32 -7.69 -1.16
C ALA A 138 -1.54 -7.83 -0.23
N LEU A 139 -1.35 -8.36 0.97
CA LEU A 139 -2.39 -8.43 2.01
C LEU A 139 -2.85 -7.05 2.46
N HIS A 140 -1.91 -6.12 2.66
CA HIS A 140 -2.19 -4.73 3.00
C HIS A 140 -3.03 -4.04 1.92
N ASN A 141 -2.65 -4.18 0.65
CA ASN A 141 -3.40 -3.62 -0.48
C ASN A 141 -4.81 -4.24 -0.61
N SER A 142 -4.94 -5.54 -0.34
CA SER A 142 -6.25 -6.21 -0.30
C SER A 142 -7.12 -5.68 0.84
N ALA A 143 -6.53 -5.36 2.00
CA ALA A 143 -7.25 -4.73 3.11
C ALA A 143 -7.77 -3.34 2.72
N GLU A 144 -7.02 -2.54 1.97
CA GLU A 144 -7.48 -1.24 1.46
C GLU A 144 -8.68 -1.37 0.50
N ILE A 145 -8.69 -2.42 -0.35
CA ILE A 145 -9.83 -2.72 -1.23
C ILE A 145 -11.07 -3.08 -0.39
N LEU A 146 -10.90 -3.91 0.63
CA LEU A 146 -11.99 -4.30 1.54
C LEU A 146 -12.53 -3.12 2.35
N ILE A 147 -11.67 -2.17 2.74
CA ILE A 147 -12.09 -0.90 3.38
C ILE A 147 -13.00 -0.12 2.43
N ALA A 148 -12.64 -0.02 1.13
CA ALA A 148 -13.45 0.65 0.12
C ALA A 148 -14.83 -0.01 -0.08
N GLN A 149 -14.94 -1.32 0.19
CA GLN A 149 -16.19 -2.08 0.19
C GLN A 149 -16.93 -2.05 1.55
N ASN A 150 -16.46 -1.30 2.55
CA ASN A 150 -16.96 -1.29 3.93
C ASN A 150 -16.91 -2.67 4.64
N ARG A 151 -16.08 -3.60 4.16
CA ARG A 151 -15.88 -4.94 4.74
C ARG A 151 -14.80 -4.89 5.82
N PHE A 152 -15.05 -4.10 6.87
CA PHE A 152 -14.05 -3.75 7.89
C PHE A 152 -13.53 -4.95 8.70
N ALA A 153 -14.35 -5.97 8.94
CA ALA A 153 -13.92 -7.16 9.67
C ALA A 153 -12.84 -7.95 8.88
N GLU A 154 -13.08 -8.16 7.60
CA GLU A 154 -12.15 -8.88 6.72
C GLU A 154 -10.90 -8.05 6.46
N ALA A 155 -11.06 -6.74 6.24
CA ALA A 155 -9.94 -5.81 6.13
C ALA A 155 -9.02 -5.87 7.36
N GLY A 156 -9.60 -5.91 8.57
CA GLY A 156 -8.87 -6.02 9.82
C GLY A 156 -8.04 -7.31 9.90
N GLN A 157 -8.59 -8.45 9.48
CA GLN A 157 -7.86 -9.72 9.47
C GLN A 157 -6.66 -9.70 8.51
N MET A 158 -6.85 -9.19 7.29
CA MET A 158 -5.75 -9.05 6.33
C MET A 158 -4.69 -8.07 6.82
N GLN A 159 -5.11 -6.94 7.36
CA GLN A 159 -4.22 -5.92 7.89
C GLN A 159 -3.39 -6.41 9.07
N LEU A 160 -3.97 -7.20 10.00
CA LEU A 160 -3.24 -7.79 11.12
C LEU A 160 -2.15 -8.76 10.63
N ARG A 161 -2.47 -9.61 9.64
CA ARG A 161 -1.48 -10.51 9.04
C ARG A 161 -0.33 -9.75 8.40
N ALA A 162 -0.63 -8.72 7.60
CA ALA A 162 0.39 -7.88 6.98
C ALA A 162 1.26 -7.17 8.04
N LEU A 163 0.63 -6.59 9.07
CA LEU A 163 1.31 -5.86 10.13
C LEU A 163 2.27 -6.75 10.92
N ALA A 164 1.88 -7.98 11.24
CA ALA A 164 2.74 -8.94 11.93
C ALA A 164 4.04 -9.20 11.16
N VAL A 165 3.95 -9.33 9.83
CA VAL A 165 5.13 -9.49 8.97
C VAL A 165 5.96 -8.21 8.92
N PHE A 166 5.32 -7.05 8.75
CA PHE A 166 6.04 -5.77 8.72
C PHE A 166 6.81 -5.52 10.03
N GLU A 167 6.19 -5.75 11.18
CA GLU A 167 6.85 -5.60 12.47
C GLU A 167 8.05 -6.55 12.63
N LYS A 168 7.86 -7.83 12.25
CA LYS A 168 8.88 -8.86 12.37
C LYS A 168 10.05 -8.67 11.40
N LYS A 169 9.77 -8.29 10.15
CA LYS A 169 10.77 -8.27 9.07
C LYS A 169 11.35 -6.90 8.80
N LEU A 170 10.57 -5.84 8.93
CA LEU A 170 10.96 -4.47 8.60
C LEU A 170 11.22 -3.63 9.87
N GLY A 171 10.63 -4.02 10.99
CA GLY A 171 10.76 -3.31 12.26
C GLY A 171 9.74 -2.19 12.46
N ALA A 172 9.65 -1.71 13.70
CA ALA A 172 8.62 -0.76 14.14
C ALA A 172 8.73 0.64 13.49
N LYS A 173 9.91 1.01 12.98
CA LYS A 173 10.19 2.34 12.40
C LYS A 173 10.00 2.39 10.89
N HIS A 174 9.75 1.25 10.25
CA HIS A 174 9.62 1.19 8.80
C HIS A 174 8.30 1.83 8.33
N VAL A 175 8.32 2.50 7.17
CA VAL A 175 7.15 3.21 6.62
C VAL A 175 5.95 2.28 6.42
N ASN A 176 6.15 1.04 5.97
CA ASN A 176 5.08 0.07 5.78
C ASN A 176 4.46 -0.35 7.13
N THR A 177 5.27 -0.51 8.19
CA THR A 177 4.77 -0.76 9.55
C THR A 177 3.94 0.42 10.04
N ALA A 178 4.43 1.64 9.86
CA ALA A 178 3.72 2.85 10.24
C ALA A 178 2.38 3.02 9.50
N THR A 179 2.36 2.70 8.20
CA THR A 179 1.14 2.72 7.37
C THR A 179 0.17 1.61 7.80
N GLY A 180 0.69 0.41 8.03
CA GLY A 180 -0.12 -0.72 8.51
C GLY A 180 -0.79 -0.44 9.85
N LEU A 181 -0.07 0.18 10.79
CA LEU A 181 -0.62 0.63 12.07
C LEU A 181 -1.71 1.68 11.90
N HIS A 182 -1.50 2.66 11.02
CA HIS A 182 -2.49 3.69 10.70
C HIS A 182 -3.77 3.08 10.12
N ASN A 183 -3.64 2.18 9.14
CA ASN A 183 -4.80 1.53 8.52
C ASN A 183 -5.55 0.66 9.53
N MET A 184 -4.85 -0.05 10.41
CA MET A 184 -5.51 -0.80 11.48
C MET A 184 -6.31 0.11 12.41
N GLY A 185 -5.74 1.25 12.82
CA GLY A 185 -6.45 2.26 13.59
C GLY A 185 -7.67 2.83 12.87
N SER A 186 -7.56 3.07 11.57
CA SER A 186 -8.69 3.54 10.73
C SER A 186 -9.81 2.50 10.63
N ILE A 187 -9.45 1.22 10.47
CA ILE A 187 -10.42 0.11 10.46
C ILE A 187 -11.17 0.04 11.80
N LEU A 188 -10.46 0.13 12.91
CA LEU A 188 -11.05 0.09 14.25
C LEU A 188 -11.97 1.28 14.54
N LEU A 189 -11.64 2.47 14.02
CA LEU A 189 -12.55 3.63 14.06
C LEU A 189 -13.88 3.33 13.35
N LYS A 190 -13.83 2.67 12.19
CA LYS A 190 -15.03 2.27 11.43
C LYS A 190 -15.83 1.16 12.09
N GLN A 191 -15.24 0.47 13.06
CA GLN A 191 -15.89 -0.55 13.90
C GLN A 191 -16.31 -0.01 15.27
N ASP A 192 -16.23 1.30 15.50
CA ASP A 192 -16.50 1.98 16.78
C ASP A 192 -15.64 1.50 17.95
N LYS A 193 -14.51 0.86 17.66
CA LYS A 193 -13.53 0.37 18.65
C LYS A 193 -12.50 1.46 18.99
N TYR A 194 -12.98 2.57 19.54
CA TYR A 194 -12.20 3.81 19.67
C TYR A 194 -10.97 3.67 20.54
N ALA A 195 -11.05 2.97 21.68
CA ALA A 195 -9.92 2.77 22.58
C ALA A 195 -8.80 1.88 21.96
N GLU A 196 -9.18 0.90 21.14
CA GLU A 196 -8.21 0.10 20.40
C GLU A 196 -7.61 0.91 19.23
N ALA A 197 -8.44 1.67 18.51
CA ALA A 197 -8.00 2.56 17.44
C ALA A 197 -6.93 3.55 17.94
N GLU A 198 -7.16 4.16 19.11
CA GLU A 198 -6.20 5.08 19.73
C GLU A 198 -4.83 4.43 19.93
N LYS A 199 -4.79 3.18 20.43
CA LYS A 199 -3.51 2.46 20.65
C LYS A 199 -2.72 2.30 19.35
N TYR A 200 -3.39 1.87 18.27
CA TYR A 200 -2.75 1.71 16.96
C TYR A 200 -2.33 3.04 16.36
N LEU A 201 -3.17 4.08 16.47
CA LEU A 201 -2.88 5.40 15.91
C LEU A 201 -1.73 6.12 16.63
N ARG A 202 -1.59 5.97 17.95
CA ARG A 202 -0.43 6.48 18.69
C ARG A 202 0.87 5.81 18.23
N ARG A 203 0.85 4.49 18.05
CA ARG A 203 2.00 3.75 17.50
C ARG A 203 2.30 4.17 16.08
N ALA A 204 1.28 4.32 15.23
CA ALA A 204 1.43 4.82 13.86
C ALA A 204 2.04 6.22 13.82
N LEU A 205 1.58 7.13 14.69
CA LEU A 205 2.11 8.48 14.79
C LEU A 205 3.60 8.47 15.13
N ALA A 206 3.98 7.76 16.18
CA ALA A 206 5.38 7.65 16.60
C ALA A 206 6.28 7.05 15.50
N ALA A 207 5.80 6.02 14.80
CA ALA A 207 6.54 5.40 13.71
C ALA A 207 6.67 6.35 12.50
N LYS A 208 5.59 7.06 12.10
CA LYS A 208 5.62 8.02 11.00
C LYS A 208 6.53 9.22 11.28
N GLU A 209 6.56 9.72 12.51
CA GLU A 209 7.44 10.81 12.92
C GLU A 209 8.92 10.45 12.84
N GLN A 210 9.25 9.17 12.98
CA GLN A 210 10.62 8.67 12.82
C GLN A 210 10.97 8.32 11.37
N ALA A 211 10.01 7.82 10.60
CA ALA A 211 10.24 7.35 9.23
C ALA A 211 10.15 8.46 8.18
N LEU A 212 9.39 9.52 8.44
CA LEU A 212 9.05 10.54 7.45
C LEU A 212 9.66 11.88 7.81
N LYS A 213 9.82 12.74 6.80
CA LYS A 213 10.28 14.13 7.01
C LYS A 213 9.29 14.90 7.90
N PRO A 214 9.76 15.81 8.75
CA PRO A 214 8.89 16.70 9.52
C PRO A 214 7.91 17.43 8.60
N GLY A 215 6.62 17.43 8.97
CA GLY A 215 5.59 18.10 8.19
C GLY A 215 4.97 17.27 7.06
N HIS A 216 5.30 15.98 6.95
CA HIS A 216 4.68 15.10 5.95
C HIS A 216 3.17 14.95 6.19
N LEU A 217 2.35 15.14 5.14
CA LEU A 217 0.87 15.11 5.22
C LEU A 217 0.30 13.81 5.82
N SER A 218 0.99 12.69 5.64
CA SER A 218 0.60 11.41 6.25
C SER A 218 0.58 11.45 7.78
N VAL A 219 1.42 12.30 8.41
CA VAL A 219 1.38 12.53 9.86
C VAL A 219 0.09 13.27 10.24
N ALA A 220 -0.31 14.29 9.45
CA ALA A 220 -1.54 15.03 9.68
C ALA A 220 -2.78 14.12 9.62
N HIS A 221 -2.85 13.20 8.66
CA HIS A 221 -3.95 12.23 8.59
C HIS A 221 -4.01 11.32 9.82
N THR A 222 -2.84 10.91 10.35
CA THR A 222 -2.82 10.08 11.57
C THR A 222 -3.27 10.87 12.79
N LEU A 223 -2.90 12.15 12.87
CA LEU A 223 -3.34 13.07 13.93
C LEU A 223 -4.86 13.29 13.91
N ASP A 224 -5.47 13.42 12.72
CA ASP A 224 -6.93 13.57 12.60
C ASP A 224 -7.66 12.31 13.05
N ASN A 225 -7.21 11.13 12.63
CA ASN A 225 -7.82 9.87 13.07
C ASN A 225 -7.66 9.67 14.58
N LEU A 226 -6.50 10.05 15.15
CA LEU A 226 -6.29 10.02 16.59
C LEU A 226 -7.21 10.99 17.33
N ALA A 227 -7.41 12.19 16.79
CA ALA A 227 -8.37 13.15 17.34
C ALA A 227 -9.80 12.61 17.29
N ALA A 228 -10.20 11.97 16.18
CA ALA A 228 -11.52 11.34 16.06
C ALA A 228 -11.72 10.22 17.08
N ALA A 229 -10.69 9.38 17.30
CA ALA A 229 -10.75 8.33 18.33
C ALA A 229 -10.91 8.89 19.75
N LEU A 230 -10.27 10.03 20.04
CA LEU A 230 -10.33 10.70 21.34
C LEU A 230 -11.69 11.40 21.56
N ASP A 231 -12.22 12.06 20.53
CA ASP A 231 -13.54 12.69 20.61
C ASP A 231 -14.63 11.67 20.90
N ALA A 232 -14.61 10.56 20.20
CA ALA A 232 -15.57 9.49 20.40
C ALA A 232 -15.49 8.88 21.83
N GLN A 233 -14.37 9.11 22.54
CA GLN A 233 -14.17 8.76 23.94
C GLN A 233 -14.49 9.93 24.91
N GLY A 234 -14.97 11.07 24.41
CA GLY A 234 -15.26 12.26 25.22
C GLY A 234 -14.04 13.10 25.61
N ARG A 235 -12.86 12.78 25.08
CA ARG A 235 -11.56 13.45 25.38
C ARG A 235 -11.28 14.62 24.43
N ASN A 236 -12.24 15.54 24.31
CA ASN A 236 -12.26 16.62 23.33
C ASN A 236 -11.06 17.59 23.45
N ILE A 237 -10.63 17.91 24.68
CA ILE A 237 -9.49 18.81 24.91
C ILE A 237 -8.20 18.21 24.35
N GLU A 238 -8.02 16.92 24.48
CA GLU A 238 -6.85 16.21 23.94
C GLU A 238 -6.94 16.09 22.42
N ALA A 239 -8.12 15.79 21.88
CA ALA A 239 -8.38 15.75 20.44
C ALA A 239 -8.04 17.07 19.76
N ASP A 240 -8.40 18.21 20.35
CA ASP A 240 -8.12 19.54 19.81
C ASP A 240 -6.61 19.81 19.67
N LYS A 241 -5.77 19.32 20.56
CA LYS A 241 -4.31 19.44 20.42
C LYS A 241 -3.81 18.76 19.14
N TYR A 242 -4.32 17.57 18.84
CA TYR A 242 -3.94 16.83 17.63
C TYR A 242 -4.49 17.47 16.36
N ARG A 243 -5.73 17.99 16.36
CA ARG A 243 -6.30 18.75 15.23
C ARG A 243 -5.50 20.00 14.91
N ARG A 244 -5.14 20.79 15.93
CA ARG A 244 -4.31 21.99 15.74
C ARG A 244 -2.95 21.64 15.15
N ARG A 245 -2.35 20.54 15.57
CA ARG A 245 -1.08 20.06 15.03
C ARG A 245 -1.23 19.61 13.57
N ALA A 246 -2.28 18.87 13.24
CA ALA A 246 -2.60 18.46 11.86
C ALA A 246 -2.80 19.69 10.94
N ALA A 247 -3.56 20.68 11.40
CA ALA A 247 -3.78 21.93 10.67
C ALA A 247 -2.46 22.70 10.43
N GLY A 248 -1.58 22.73 11.43
CA GLY A 248 -0.26 23.34 11.32
C GLY A 248 0.63 22.68 10.26
N ILE A 249 0.55 21.33 10.14
CA ILE A 249 1.27 20.58 9.11
C ILE A 249 0.73 20.95 7.72
N ARG A 250 -0.59 20.94 7.52
CA ARG A 250 -1.21 21.25 6.21
C ARG A 250 -0.87 22.67 5.74
N ARG A 251 -0.91 23.66 6.67
CA ARG A 251 -0.56 25.07 6.33
C ARG A 251 0.89 25.24 5.87
N LYS A 252 1.80 24.36 6.31
CA LYS A 252 3.22 24.43 5.89
C LYS A 252 3.50 23.62 4.61
N ALA A 253 2.57 22.77 4.20
CA ALA A 253 2.72 21.91 3.03
C ALA A 253 2.07 22.47 1.75
N GLY A 254 1.16 23.46 1.88
CA GLY A 254 0.56 24.25 0.78
C GLY A 254 1.14 25.62 0.69
#